data_c3d7cbaf3b7ddba743f6224e04b4c4dd
#
_entry.id   c3d7cbaf3b7ddba743f6224e04b4c4dd
#
_cell.length_a   1.000
_cell.length_b   1.000
_cell.length_c   1.000
_cell.angle_alpha   90.00
_cell.angle_beta   90.00
_cell.angle_gamma   90.00
#
_symmetry.space_group_name_H-M   'P 1'
#
loop_
_entity.id
_entity.type
_entity.pdbx_description
1 polymer ?
#
loop_
_entity_poly.entity_id
_entity_poly.type
_entity_poly.pdbx_seq_one_letter_code
_entity_poly.pdbx_strand_id
1 'polypeptide(L)'
;VVSASRQLDGTIQGVIPYEKKASFKKKKRSKQALLLASPLVSMGFAEASRKIEASVEHHMRKRDLKVLQVASINENEGKSTVAANLALALAEKHRKVLLIDGDLHKPAQYKIFSRKSQGHFSLEEVLKGEADWQDAVIGNRQNYLYQLLQFRPVADSSGALNAPTLTELMNTWREEMDYIIIDSSPTAVSTDSEVWMQLADTVLLVIRQDWSDVRVINDTVDLVWQSDTDFAGFVLNAFRSEWTQPRQEYGYRSYASYTAERK
;
A
#
# COMPACT_ATOMS: atom_id res chain seq x y z
N VAL A 1 17.55 -10.97 -2.92
CA VAL A 1 17.52 -9.56 -2.52
C VAL A 1 18.76 -8.84 -3.04
N VAL A 2 19.98 -9.30 -2.73
CA VAL A 2 21.24 -8.65 -3.17
C VAL A 2 21.34 -8.55 -4.71
N SER A 3 20.87 -9.54 -5.45
CA SER A 3 20.83 -9.49 -6.91
C SER A 3 19.82 -8.47 -7.44
N ALA A 4 18.63 -8.42 -6.84
CA ALA A 4 17.60 -7.45 -7.21
C ALA A 4 18.06 -6.01 -6.94
N SER A 5 18.66 -5.74 -5.77
CA SER A 5 19.12 -4.39 -5.42
C SER A 5 20.21 -3.82 -6.34
N ARG A 6 20.87 -4.66 -7.16
CA ARG A 6 21.87 -4.23 -8.14
C ARG A 6 21.29 -3.93 -9.52
N GLN A 7 20.06 -4.32 -9.77
CA GLN A 7 19.39 -4.21 -11.07
C GLN A 7 18.24 -3.20 -11.06
N LEU A 8 17.83 -2.78 -9.87
CA LEU A 8 16.72 -1.85 -9.65
C LEU A 8 17.25 -0.45 -9.36
N ASP A 9 16.70 0.54 -10.02
CA ASP A 9 17.06 1.95 -9.87
C ASP A 9 16.39 2.56 -8.65
N GLY A 10 16.74 2.08 -7.44
CA GLY A 10 16.20 2.60 -6.19
C GLY A 10 16.43 1.70 -4.96
N THR A 11 16.03 2.20 -3.82
CA THR A 11 16.21 1.54 -2.52
C THR A 11 15.10 0.55 -2.25
N ILE A 12 15.42 -0.66 -1.77
CA ILE A 12 14.44 -1.62 -1.27
C ILE A 12 14.10 -1.25 0.19
N GLN A 13 12.88 -0.76 0.44
CA GLN A 13 12.39 -0.39 1.77
C GLN A 13 12.10 -1.61 2.64
N GLY A 14 11.80 -2.74 2.01
CA GLY A 14 11.64 -3.99 2.71
C GLY A 14 11.19 -5.14 1.83
N VAL A 15 11.14 -6.31 2.46
CA VAL A 15 10.82 -7.59 1.81
C VAL A 15 9.72 -8.27 2.59
N ILE A 16 8.61 -8.56 1.93
CA ILE A 16 7.48 -9.32 2.50
C ILE A 16 7.63 -10.79 2.10
N PRO A 17 7.71 -11.71 3.06
CA PRO A 17 7.79 -13.14 2.76
C PRO A 17 6.49 -13.61 2.11
N TYR A 18 6.60 -14.66 1.30
CA TYR A 18 5.41 -15.32 0.76
C TYR A 18 4.55 -15.89 1.89
N GLU A 19 3.34 -15.37 2.00
CA GLU A 19 2.36 -15.80 2.98
C GLU A 19 1.30 -16.69 2.31
N LYS A 20 1.15 -17.91 2.78
CA LYS A 20 0.10 -18.81 2.31
C LYS A 20 -1.21 -18.39 2.94
N LYS A 21 -2.16 -17.89 2.13
CA LYS A 21 -3.50 -17.57 2.63
C LYS A 21 -4.13 -18.80 3.28
N ALA A 22 -4.49 -18.71 4.56
CA ALA A 22 -5.12 -19.80 5.28
C ALA A 22 -6.43 -20.19 4.60
N SER A 23 -6.51 -21.44 4.15
CA SER A 23 -7.73 -22.03 3.58
C SER A 23 -8.43 -22.80 4.68
N PHE A 24 -9.48 -22.25 5.28
CA PHE A 24 -10.35 -23.02 6.15
C PHE A 24 -11.13 -24.04 5.30
N LYS A 25 -10.88 -25.31 5.53
CA LYS A 25 -11.70 -26.40 5.00
C LYS A 25 -13.13 -26.25 5.53
N LYS A 26 -14.08 -26.14 4.58
CA LYS A 26 -15.55 -26.13 4.78
C LYS A 26 -16.18 -24.80 5.24
N LYS A 27 -16.51 -23.98 4.34
CA LYS A 27 -17.66 -23.10 4.02
C LYS A 27 -17.16 -21.84 3.32
N LYS A 28 -17.62 -21.65 2.06
CA LYS A 28 -17.42 -20.46 1.19
C LYS A 28 -16.05 -19.77 1.32
N ARG A 29 -15.22 -19.92 0.30
CA ARG A 29 -13.93 -19.28 0.05
C ARG A 29 -14.03 -17.74 0.14
N SER A 30 -14.09 -17.15 1.30
CA SER A 30 -13.63 -15.78 1.44
C SER A 30 -12.10 -15.84 1.49
N LYS A 31 -11.44 -15.35 0.47
CA LYS A 31 -9.98 -15.12 0.50
C LYS A 31 -9.76 -14.05 1.56
N GLN A 32 -9.42 -14.46 2.77
CA GLN A 32 -9.16 -13.52 3.86
C GLN A 32 -7.95 -12.65 3.50
N ALA A 33 -8.08 -11.35 3.67
CA ALA A 33 -7.01 -10.41 3.41
C ALA A 33 -5.89 -10.60 4.45
N LEU A 34 -4.64 -10.38 4.02
CA LEU A 34 -3.47 -10.40 4.89
C LEU A 34 -3.34 -9.02 5.55
N LEU A 35 -3.99 -8.84 6.69
CA LEU A 35 -3.93 -7.61 7.47
C LEU A 35 -3.18 -7.83 8.78
N LEU A 36 -2.40 -6.84 9.21
CA LEU A 36 -1.68 -6.82 10.49
C LEU A 36 -2.61 -7.08 11.69
N ALA A 37 -3.84 -6.56 11.63
CA ALA A 37 -4.85 -6.77 12.65
C ALA A 37 -5.42 -8.20 12.68
N SER A 38 -5.08 -9.05 11.70
CA SER A 38 -5.57 -10.43 11.64
C SER A 38 -4.68 -11.37 12.43
N PRO A 39 -5.23 -12.19 13.35
CA PRO A 39 -4.44 -13.20 14.07
C PRO A 39 -3.95 -14.34 13.15
N LEU A 40 -4.32 -14.33 11.89
CA LEU A 40 -4.01 -15.39 10.92
C LEU A 40 -2.75 -15.10 10.08
N VAL A 41 -2.15 -13.92 10.21
CA VAL A 41 -0.87 -13.62 9.55
C VAL A 41 0.28 -14.15 10.39
N SER A 42 1.37 -14.59 9.72
CA SER A 42 2.56 -15.03 10.42
C SER A 42 3.27 -13.86 11.10
N MET A 43 4.05 -14.17 12.14
CA MET A 43 4.91 -13.17 12.78
C MET A 43 5.88 -12.56 11.77
N GLY A 44 6.42 -13.35 10.83
CA GLY A 44 7.32 -12.88 9.78
C GLY A 44 6.67 -11.85 8.86
N PHE A 45 5.41 -12.06 8.47
CA PHE A 45 4.64 -11.08 7.68
C PHE A 45 4.39 -9.79 8.48
N ALA A 46 3.95 -9.92 9.72
CA ALA A 46 3.66 -8.77 10.58
C ALA A 46 4.91 -7.92 10.85
N GLU A 47 6.04 -8.57 11.16
CA GLU A 47 7.32 -7.90 11.40
C GLU A 47 7.84 -7.22 10.13
N ALA A 48 7.78 -7.89 8.97
CA ALA A 48 8.16 -7.31 7.69
C ALA A 48 7.32 -6.07 7.36
N SER A 49 6.01 -6.12 7.56
CA SER A 49 5.12 -4.98 7.32
C SER A 49 5.43 -3.78 8.23
N ARG A 50 5.72 -4.02 9.53
CA ARG A 50 6.12 -2.95 10.44
C ARG A 50 7.50 -2.36 10.12
N LYS A 51 8.44 -3.16 9.66
CA LYS A 51 9.76 -2.67 9.20
C LYS A 51 9.62 -1.79 7.98
N ILE A 52 8.78 -2.18 7.02
CA ILE A 52 8.49 -1.38 5.82
C ILE A 52 7.84 -0.05 6.24
N GLU A 53 6.84 -0.11 7.12
CA GLU A 53 6.19 1.09 7.62
C GLU A 53 7.21 2.05 8.27
N ALA A 54 8.05 1.55 9.18
CA ALA A 54 9.05 2.38 9.85
C ALA A 54 10.05 3.01 8.87
N SER A 55 10.47 2.28 7.82
CA SER A 55 11.37 2.77 6.78
C SER A 55 10.70 3.84 5.92
N VAL A 56 9.45 3.62 5.50
CA VAL A 56 8.67 4.55 4.69
C VAL A 56 8.31 5.81 5.50
N GLU A 57 7.85 5.66 6.75
CA GLU A 57 7.59 6.82 7.63
C GLU A 57 8.85 7.65 7.84
N HIS A 58 10.01 7.01 8.06
CA HIS A 58 11.28 7.74 8.18
C HIS A 58 11.62 8.52 6.91
N HIS A 59 11.44 7.92 5.72
CA HIS A 59 11.67 8.57 4.44
C HIS A 59 10.78 9.79 4.28
N MET A 60 9.47 9.66 4.55
CA MET A 60 8.50 10.74 4.43
C MET A 60 8.77 11.88 5.42
N ARG A 61 8.99 11.56 6.69
CA ARG A 61 9.27 12.56 7.72
C ARG A 61 10.54 13.36 7.47
N LYS A 62 11.60 12.71 6.99
CA LYS A 62 12.88 13.39 6.69
C LYS A 62 12.72 14.45 5.61
N ARG A 63 11.72 14.32 4.74
CA ARG A 63 11.46 15.22 3.60
C ARG A 63 10.19 16.06 3.75
N ASP A 64 9.53 15.97 4.89
CA ASP A 64 8.23 16.63 5.17
C ASP A 64 7.13 16.26 4.15
N LEU A 65 7.06 14.98 3.78
CA LEU A 65 6.09 14.43 2.83
C LEU A 65 4.88 13.86 3.56
N LYS A 66 3.68 14.05 3.01
CA LYS A 66 2.42 13.59 3.59
C LYS A 66 1.67 12.60 2.71
N VAL A 67 1.79 12.69 1.39
CA VAL A 67 1.02 11.91 0.43
C VAL A 67 1.90 10.85 -0.20
N LEU A 68 1.58 9.58 0.07
CA LEU A 68 2.24 8.42 -0.47
C LEU A 68 1.32 7.69 -1.45
N GLN A 69 1.73 7.58 -2.71
CA GLN A 69 1.12 6.63 -3.63
C GLN A 69 1.78 5.26 -3.48
N VAL A 70 0.96 4.23 -3.30
CA VAL A 70 1.40 2.84 -3.40
C VAL A 70 0.98 2.32 -4.77
N ALA A 71 1.97 2.07 -5.62
CA ALA A 71 1.79 1.62 -6.99
C ALA A 71 2.38 0.23 -7.24
N SER A 72 2.07 -0.37 -8.38
CA SER A 72 2.68 -1.60 -8.89
C SER A 72 2.73 -1.54 -10.41
N ILE A 73 3.54 -2.39 -11.04
CA ILE A 73 3.60 -2.51 -12.50
C ILE A 73 2.34 -3.20 -13.00
N ASN A 74 2.09 -4.39 -12.48
CA ASN A 74 1.01 -5.27 -12.90
C ASN A 74 0.01 -5.52 -11.77
N GLU A 75 -1.14 -6.10 -12.13
CA GLU A 75 -2.09 -6.63 -11.16
C GLU A 75 -1.47 -7.77 -10.32
N ASN A 76 -2.00 -7.99 -9.12
CA ASN A 76 -1.63 -9.08 -8.21
C ASN A 76 -0.18 -9.03 -7.67
N GLU A 77 0.49 -7.90 -7.73
CA GLU A 77 1.78 -7.68 -7.08
C GLU A 77 1.65 -7.40 -5.59
N GLY A 78 0.45 -7.05 -5.12
CA GLY A 78 0.12 -6.89 -3.70
C GLY A 78 0.06 -5.45 -3.20
N LYS A 79 0.05 -4.45 -4.10
CA LYS A 79 -0.04 -3.02 -3.77
C LYS A 79 -1.12 -2.71 -2.73
N SER A 80 -2.35 -3.18 -2.96
CA SER A 80 -3.49 -2.90 -2.09
C SER A 80 -3.32 -3.50 -0.68
N THR A 81 -2.69 -4.67 -0.58
CA THR A 81 -2.35 -5.28 0.71
C THR A 81 -1.27 -4.47 1.44
N VAL A 82 -0.27 -3.98 0.71
CA VAL A 82 0.80 -3.14 1.28
C VAL A 82 0.22 -1.80 1.73
N ALA A 83 -0.58 -1.13 0.90
CA ALA A 83 -1.24 0.13 1.24
C ALA A 83 -2.10 0.01 2.51
N ALA A 84 -2.93 -1.04 2.60
CA ALA A 84 -3.76 -1.31 3.78
C ALA A 84 -2.92 -1.50 5.05
N ASN A 85 -1.84 -2.28 4.98
CA ASN A 85 -0.99 -2.55 6.14
C ASN A 85 -0.13 -1.35 6.56
N LEU A 86 0.34 -0.53 5.61
CA LEU A 86 1.00 0.74 5.90
C LEU A 86 0.05 1.69 6.64
N ALA A 87 -1.18 1.87 6.13
CA ALA A 87 -2.17 2.73 6.75
C ALA A 87 -2.53 2.26 8.17
N LEU A 88 -2.70 0.94 8.37
CA LEU A 88 -2.95 0.36 9.69
C LEU A 88 -1.78 0.61 10.65
N ALA A 89 -0.54 0.34 10.23
CA ALA A 89 0.63 0.45 11.09
C ALA A 89 0.91 1.91 11.49
N LEU A 90 0.70 2.88 10.59
CA LEU A 90 0.78 4.30 10.91
C LEU A 90 -0.32 4.73 11.89
N ALA A 91 -1.55 4.23 11.70
CA ALA A 91 -2.67 4.52 12.59
C ALA A 91 -2.47 3.90 14.00
N GLU A 92 -1.84 2.73 14.12
CA GLU A 92 -1.43 2.13 15.39
C GLU A 92 -0.48 3.04 16.20
N LYS A 93 0.28 3.91 15.52
CA LYS A 93 1.14 4.95 16.11
C LYS A 93 0.41 6.27 16.38
N HIS A 94 -0.92 6.28 16.36
CA HIS A 94 -1.76 7.46 16.55
C HIS A 94 -1.57 8.56 15.50
N ARG A 95 -1.15 8.20 14.27
CA ARG A 95 -1.13 9.12 13.13
C ARG A 95 -2.52 9.15 12.51
N LYS A 96 -3.02 10.35 12.19
CA LYS A 96 -4.24 10.51 11.40
C LYS A 96 -3.95 10.11 9.95
N VAL A 97 -4.43 8.96 9.54
CA VAL A 97 -4.16 8.40 8.21
C VAL A 97 -5.43 8.33 7.38
N LEU A 98 -5.41 8.92 6.20
CA LEU A 98 -6.43 8.72 5.18
C LEU A 98 -5.94 7.67 4.18
N LEU A 99 -6.65 6.54 4.08
CA LEU A 99 -6.45 5.53 3.06
C LEU A 99 -7.48 5.73 1.95
N ILE A 100 -7.01 5.99 0.74
CA ILE A 100 -7.84 6.20 -0.45
C ILE A 100 -7.75 4.97 -1.36
N ASP A 101 -8.89 4.38 -1.69
CA ASP A 101 -9.00 3.34 -2.74
C ASP A 101 -9.07 4.00 -4.11
N GLY A 102 -7.91 4.36 -4.64
CA GLY A 102 -7.74 5.08 -5.90
C GLY A 102 -7.68 4.18 -7.14
N ASP A 103 -7.81 2.84 -6.99
CA ASP A 103 -7.96 1.92 -8.10
C ASP A 103 -9.42 1.89 -8.57
N LEU A 104 -9.80 2.88 -9.39
CA LEU A 104 -11.18 3.04 -9.86
C LEU A 104 -11.62 1.94 -10.83
N HIS A 105 -10.69 1.18 -11.42
CA HIS A 105 -10.99 0.06 -12.31
C HIS A 105 -11.25 -1.24 -11.55
N LYS A 106 -10.46 -1.48 -10.49
CA LYS A 106 -10.53 -2.74 -9.75
C LYS A 106 -10.41 -2.54 -8.25
N PRO A 107 -11.34 -1.79 -7.63
CA PRO A 107 -11.26 -1.43 -6.23
C PRO A 107 -11.17 -2.66 -5.33
N ALA A 108 -10.32 -2.57 -4.32
CA ALA A 108 -9.95 -3.71 -3.50
C ALA A 108 -10.05 -3.44 -1.99
N GLN A 109 -9.92 -2.22 -1.54
CA GLN A 109 -9.82 -1.88 -0.12
C GLN A 109 -11.09 -2.28 0.65
N TYR A 110 -12.28 -2.09 0.06
CA TYR A 110 -13.53 -2.52 0.69
C TYR A 110 -13.59 -4.03 0.98
N LYS A 111 -12.98 -4.86 0.09
CA LYS A 111 -12.88 -6.32 0.30
C LYS A 111 -11.86 -6.65 1.38
N ILE A 112 -10.72 -5.94 1.37
CA ILE A 112 -9.61 -6.12 2.32
C ILE A 112 -10.11 -5.85 3.74
N PHE A 113 -10.84 -4.76 3.94
CA PHE A 113 -11.39 -4.37 5.24
C PHE A 113 -12.79 -4.95 5.53
N SER A 114 -13.31 -5.82 4.64
CA SER A 114 -14.64 -6.43 4.77
C SER A 114 -15.77 -5.39 4.93
N ARG A 115 -15.66 -4.27 4.22
CA ARG A 115 -16.67 -3.21 4.22
C ARG A 115 -17.73 -3.49 3.16
N LYS A 116 -18.95 -3.00 3.40
CA LYS A 116 -20.07 -3.08 2.47
C LYS A 116 -20.41 -1.67 1.97
N SER A 117 -20.92 -1.57 0.76
CA SER A 117 -21.33 -0.29 0.15
C SER A 117 -22.62 0.28 0.78
N GLN A 118 -23.43 -0.55 1.41
CA GLN A 118 -24.74 -0.13 1.92
C GLN A 118 -24.59 0.95 3.00
N GLY A 119 -25.16 2.13 2.75
CA GLY A 119 -25.12 3.28 3.65
C GLY A 119 -23.81 4.08 3.64
N HIS A 120 -22.96 3.87 2.64
CA HIS A 120 -21.72 4.64 2.48
C HIS A 120 -21.58 5.16 1.06
N PHE A 121 -21.15 6.41 0.93
CA PHE A 121 -20.73 7.00 -0.33
C PHE A 121 -19.38 6.46 -0.75
N SER A 122 -19.11 6.45 -2.04
CA SER A 122 -17.85 6.03 -2.64
C SER A 122 -16.96 7.23 -2.97
N LEU A 123 -15.66 6.95 -3.23
CA LEU A 123 -14.74 7.97 -3.74
C LEU A 123 -15.28 8.64 -5.01
N GLU A 124 -15.90 7.89 -5.93
CA GLU A 124 -16.50 8.42 -7.16
C GLU A 124 -17.54 9.51 -6.87
N GLU A 125 -18.44 9.29 -5.91
CA GLU A 125 -19.50 10.25 -5.54
C GLU A 125 -18.90 11.53 -4.92
N VAL A 126 -17.83 11.40 -4.14
CA VAL A 126 -17.08 12.54 -3.60
C VAL A 126 -16.40 13.34 -4.71
N LEU A 127 -15.72 12.67 -5.66
CA LEU A 127 -15.06 13.34 -6.78
C LEU A 127 -16.03 14.08 -7.70
N LYS A 128 -17.25 13.58 -7.83
CA LYS A 128 -18.33 14.22 -8.60
C LYS A 128 -19.04 15.35 -7.83
N GLY A 129 -18.71 15.56 -6.55
CA GLY A 129 -19.38 16.53 -5.69
C GLY A 129 -20.82 16.11 -5.30
N GLU A 130 -21.15 14.82 -5.42
CA GLU A 130 -22.44 14.25 -5.05
C GLU A 130 -22.53 13.95 -3.55
N ALA A 131 -21.37 13.90 -2.86
CA ALA A 131 -21.28 13.69 -1.42
C ALA A 131 -20.08 14.43 -0.83
N ASP A 132 -20.20 14.89 0.40
CA ASP A 132 -19.08 15.41 1.17
C ASP A 132 -18.16 14.26 1.58
N TRP A 133 -16.86 14.50 1.50
CA TRP A 133 -15.87 13.45 1.83
C TRP A 133 -15.95 12.98 3.29
N GLN A 134 -16.36 13.87 4.21
CA GLN A 134 -16.56 13.54 5.62
C GLN A 134 -17.68 12.51 5.82
N ASP A 135 -18.71 12.54 4.99
CA ASP A 135 -19.81 11.58 5.01
C ASP A 135 -19.46 10.26 4.34
N ALA A 136 -18.50 10.29 3.40
CA ALA A 136 -18.03 9.11 2.68
C ALA A 136 -16.97 8.31 3.46
N VAL A 137 -16.24 8.96 4.37
CA VAL A 137 -15.15 8.33 5.11
C VAL A 137 -15.66 7.32 6.12
N ILE A 138 -15.11 6.11 6.07
CA ILE A 138 -15.33 5.06 7.06
C ILE A 138 -14.16 5.05 8.05
N GLY A 139 -14.42 5.41 9.29
CA GLY A 139 -13.41 5.47 10.34
C GLY A 139 -13.85 6.37 11.49
N ASN A 140 -13.05 6.44 12.52
CA ASN A 140 -13.29 7.34 13.63
C ASN A 140 -11.97 7.83 14.24
N ARG A 141 -12.08 8.88 15.06
CA ARG A 141 -10.93 9.48 15.75
C ARG A 141 -10.21 8.50 16.69
N GLN A 142 -10.89 7.47 17.20
CA GLN A 142 -10.30 6.51 18.14
C GLN A 142 -9.30 5.57 17.45
N ASN A 143 -9.52 5.26 16.17
CA ASN A 143 -8.70 4.31 15.44
C ASN A 143 -7.66 5.00 14.54
N TYR A 144 -7.67 6.33 14.43
CA TYR A 144 -6.75 7.13 13.60
C TYR A 144 -6.70 6.74 12.11
N LEU A 145 -7.49 5.76 11.66
CA LEU A 145 -7.59 5.32 10.27
C LEU A 145 -8.92 5.75 9.67
N TYR A 146 -8.85 6.56 8.64
CA TYR A 146 -9.95 7.05 7.83
C TYR A 146 -9.86 6.39 6.45
N GLN A 147 -10.94 5.79 5.98
CA GLN A 147 -10.97 5.04 4.72
C GLN A 147 -11.95 5.68 3.76
N LEU A 148 -11.45 6.22 2.65
CA LEU A 148 -12.27 6.70 1.54
C LEU A 148 -12.24 5.62 0.45
N LEU A 149 -13.32 4.85 0.37
CA LEU A 149 -13.38 3.61 -0.38
C LEU A 149 -14.12 3.76 -1.71
N GLN A 150 -13.70 2.95 -2.68
CA GLN A 150 -14.46 2.69 -3.90
C GLN A 150 -15.06 1.29 -3.82
N PHE A 151 -16.36 1.14 -4.12
CA PHE A 151 -17.06 -0.14 -3.95
C PHE A 151 -17.31 -0.89 -5.27
N ARG A 152 -17.25 -0.19 -6.41
CA ARG A 152 -17.51 -0.73 -7.75
C ARG A 152 -16.57 -0.05 -8.77
N PRO A 153 -16.29 -0.70 -9.90
CA PRO A 153 -15.57 -0.05 -10.99
C PRO A 153 -16.30 1.21 -11.48
N VAL A 154 -15.51 2.24 -11.83
CA VAL A 154 -15.99 3.50 -12.40
C VAL A 154 -15.88 3.45 -13.92
N ALA A 155 -16.93 3.82 -14.62
CA ALA A 155 -16.97 3.77 -16.08
C ALA A 155 -16.07 4.84 -16.73
N ASP A 156 -16.05 6.04 -16.15
CA ASP A 156 -15.19 7.16 -16.57
C ASP A 156 -14.29 7.59 -15.41
N SER A 157 -13.26 6.81 -15.18
CA SER A 157 -12.27 7.08 -14.14
C SER A 157 -11.45 8.33 -14.46
N SER A 158 -11.10 8.52 -15.72
CA SER A 158 -10.31 9.66 -16.17
C SER A 158 -11.08 10.98 -15.94
N GLY A 159 -12.35 11.03 -16.29
CA GLY A 159 -13.20 12.21 -16.01
C GLY A 159 -13.33 12.51 -14.52
N ALA A 160 -13.48 11.48 -13.69
CA ALA A 160 -13.56 11.64 -12.25
C ALA A 160 -12.25 12.16 -11.64
N LEU A 161 -11.10 11.66 -12.06
CA LEU A 161 -9.79 12.05 -11.52
C LEU A 161 -9.30 13.41 -12.04
N ASN A 162 -9.71 13.83 -13.22
CA ASN A 162 -9.34 15.13 -13.78
C ASN A 162 -10.27 16.28 -13.32
N ALA A 163 -11.24 15.99 -12.45
CA ALA A 163 -12.11 17.02 -11.91
C ALA A 163 -11.33 18.02 -11.02
N PRO A 164 -11.57 19.34 -11.13
CA PRO A 164 -10.95 20.35 -10.25
C PRO A 164 -11.14 20.05 -8.76
N THR A 165 -12.25 19.42 -8.41
CA THR A 165 -12.62 18.98 -7.07
C THR A 165 -11.52 18.10 -6.42
N LEU A 166 -10.85 17.25 -7.20
CA LEU A 166 -9.79 16.39 -6.63
C LEU A 166 -8.61 17.20 -6.09
N THR A 167 -8.18 18.25 -6.77
CA THR A 167 -7.08 19.12 -6.29
C THR A 167 -7.49 19.85 -5.02
N GLU A 168 -8.70 20.34 -4.93
CA GLU A 168 -9.24 21.02 -3.73
C GLU A 168 -9.33 20.03 -2.54
N LEU A 169 -9.83 18.82 -2.79
CA LEU A 169 -9.91 17.76 -1.78
C LEU A 169 -8.52 17.36 -1.28
N MET A 170 -7.54 17.20 -2.19
CA MET A 170 -6.16 16.87 -1.79
C MET A 170 -5.56 17.94 -0.88
N ASN A 171 -5.81 19.23 -1.13
CA ASN A 171 -5.36 20.31 -0.25
C ASN A 171 -6.03 20.21 1.12
N THR A 172 -7.34 20.02 1.16
CA THR A 172 -8.09 19.83 2.42
C THR A 172 -7.58 18.62 3.21
N TRP A 173 -7.38 17.48 2.54
CA TRP A 173 -6.87 16.28 3.20
C TRP A 173 -5.44 16.44 3.73
N ARG A 174 -4.59 17.19 3.02
CA ARG A 174 -3.21 17.53 3.49
C ARG A 174 -3.21 18.34 4.78
N GLU A 175 -4.22 19.21 4.97
CA GLU A 175 -4.34 20.02 6.19
C GLU A 175 -4.87 19.19 7.36
N GLU A 176 -5.80 18.28 7.12
CA GLU A 176 -6.48 17.53 8.17
C GLU A 176 -5.77 16.26 8.62
N MET A 177 -4.94 15.65 7.75
CA MET A 177 -4.28 14.36 7.96
C MET A 177 -2.78 14.49 8.20
N ASP A 178 -2.23 13.56 8.99
CA ASP A 178 -0.78 13.40 9.12
C ASP A 178 -0.19 12.72 7.89
N TYR A 179 -0.90 11.69 7.38
CA TYR A 179 -0.53 10.94 6.18
C TYR A 179 -1.75 10.60 5.32
N ILE A 180 -1.54 10.60 4.01
CA ILE A 180 -2.49 10.15 3.01
C ILE A 180 -1.84 9.01 2.23
N ILE A 181 -2.47 7.85 2.22
CA ILE A 181 -2.01 6.65 1.50
C ILE A 181 -2.97 6.39 0.35
N ILE A 182 -2.48 6.41 -0.88
CA ILE A 182 -3.27 6.17 -2.09
C ILE A 182 -2.95 4.79 -2.64
N ASP A 183 -3.92 3.88 -2.66
CA ASP A 183 -3.84 2.61 -3.37
C ASP A 183 -4.26 2.84 -4.83
N SER A 184 -3.30 3.00 -5.74
CA SER A 184 -3.59 3.35 -7.15
C SER A 184 -3.76 2.13 -8.05
N SER A 185 -4.20 2.34 -9.29
CA SER A 185 -4.17 1.31 -10.35
C SER A 185 -2.74 0.89 -10.70
N PRO A 186 -2.50 -0.31 -11.25
CA PRO A 186 -1.20 -0.69 -11.79
C PRO A 186 -0.80 0.22 -12.96
N THR A 187 0.48 0.62 -13.02
CA THR A 187 0.98 1.56 -14.04
C THR A 187 0.90 1.02 -15.47
N ALA A 188 1.02 -0.29 -15.65
CA ALA A 188 0.88 -0.92 -16.97
C ALA A 188 -0.60 -1.07 -17.44
N VAL A 189 -1.57 -0.77 -16.58
CA VAL A 189 -3.00 -1.02 -16.86
C VAL A 189 -3.77 0.26 -17.12
N SER A 190 -3.43 1.34 -16.41
CA SER A 190 -4.20 2.59 -16.46
C SER A 190 -3.33 3.82 -16.24
N THR A 191 -3.64 4.87 -17.00
CA THR A 191 -3.08 6.23 -16.81
C THR A 191 -3.58 6.90 -15.52
N ASP A 192 -4.62 6.37 -14.87
CA ASP A 192 -5.11 6.87 -13.58
C ASP A 192 -4.00 6.89 -12.52
N SER A 193 -3.06 5.93 -12.61
CA SER A 193 -1.89 5.89 -11.74
C SER A 193 -0.99 7.12 -11.89
N GLU A 194 -0.89 7.68 -13.09
CA GLU A 194 -0.09 8.88 -13.36
C GLU A 194 -0.76 10.13 -12.77
N VAL A 195 -2.09 10.21 -12.80
CA VAL A 195 -2.83 11.30 -12.15
C VAL A 195 -2.58 11.30 -10.64
N TRP A 196 -2.67 10.13 -10.00
CA TRP A 196 -2.34 10.00 -8.58
C TRP A 196 -0.86 10.32 -8.28
N MET A 197 0.05 9.96 -9.19
CA MET A 197 1.47 10.24 -9.07
C MET A 197 1.76 11.74 -9.03
N GLN A 198 1.10 12.52 -9.88
CA GLN A 198 1.24 13.99 -9.91
C GLN A 198 0.70 14.67 -8.65
N LEU A 199 -0.22 14.03 -7.93
CA LEU A 199 -0.80 14.54 -6.68
C LEU A 199 -0.08 14.04 -5.43
N ALA A 200 0.73 12.99 -5.57
CA ALA A 200 1.50 12.41 -4.48
C ALA A 200 2.80 13.17 -4.23
N ASP A 201 3.28 13.16 -3.00
CA ASP A 201 4.60 13.67 -2.66
C ASP A 201 5.69 12.64 -2.97
N THR A 202 5.36 11.36 -2.81
CA THR A 202 6.30 10.25 -3.05
C THR A 202 5.58 8.99 -3.49
N VAL A 203 6.29 8.12 -4.23
CA VAL A 203 5.78 6.85 -4.75
C VAL A 203 6.54 5.68 -4.12
N LEU A 204 5.81 4.70 -3.63
CA LEU A 204 6.32 3.39 -3.22
C LEU A 204 5.87 2.34 -4.23
N LEU A 205 6.82 1.68 -4.88
CA LEU A 205 6.54 0.69 -5.89
C LEU A 205 6.58 -0.72 -5.30
N VAL A 206 5.45 -1.41 -5.34
CA VAL A 206 5.34 -2.80 -4.90
C VAL A 206 5.59 -3.72 -6.07
N ILE A 207 6.67 -4.48 -6.00
CA ILE A 207 7.04 -5.48 -7.00
C ILE A 207 6.96 -6.87 -6.40
N ARG A 208 6.50 -7.82 -7.20
CA ARG A 208 6.43 -9.21 -6.77
C ARG A 208 7.57 -10.00 -7.37
N GLN A 209 8.21 -10.86 -6.57
CA GLN A 209 9.26 -11.73 -7.04
C GLN A 209 8.82 -12.55 -8.26
N ASP A 210 9.66 -12.59 -9.30
CA ASP A 210 9.47 -13.35 -10.54
C ASP A 210 8.14 -13.04 -11.29
N TRP A 211 7.68 -11.77 -11.22
CA TRP A 211 6.40 -11.35 -11.80
C TRP A 211 6.55 -10.28 -12.89
N SER A 212 7.34 -9.27 -12.65
CA SER A 212 7.56 -8.17 -13.59
C SER A 212 9.01 -8.13 -14.09
N ASP A 213 9.20 -7.72 -15.36
CA ASP A 213 10.51 -7.54 -15.95
C ASP A 213 11.23 -6.34 -15.32
N VAL A 214 12.54 -6.47 -15.08
CA VAL A 214 13.36 -5.42 -14.46
C VAL A 214 13.39 -4.15 -15.30
N ARG A 215 13.37 -4.24 -16.64
CA ARG A 215 13.33 -3.07 -17.50
C ARG A 215 12.06 -2.27 -17.31
N VAL A 216 10.90 -2.95 -17.30
CA VAL A 216 9.60 -2.29 -17.08
C VAL A 216 9.52 -1.67 -15.69
N ILE A 217 10.17 -2.29 -14.69
CA ILE A 217 10.26 -1.71 -13.35
C ILE A 217 11.05 -0.41 -13.38
N ASN A 218 12.25 -0.40 -14.01
CA ASN A 218 13.09 0.79 -14.10
C ASN A 218 12.46 1.88 -14.98
N ASP A 219 11.81 1.53 -16.11
CA ASP A 219 11.03 2.46 -16.93
C ASP A 219 9.91 3.14 -16.09
N THR A 220 9.31 2.42 -15.14
CA THR A 220 8.32 3.01 -14.23
C THR A 220 8.96 3.96 -13.22
N VAL A 221 10.16 3.68 -12.75
CA VAL A 221 10.92 4.61 -11.89
C VAL A 221 11.27 5.88 -12.64
N ASP A 222 11.68 5.76 -13.91
CA ASP A 222 11.94 6.90 -14.78
C ASP A 222 10.68 7.77 -14.94
N LEU A 223 9.50 7.15 -15.06
CA LEU A 223 8.21 7.86 -15.11
C LEU A 223 7.96 8.66 -13.82
N VAL A 224 8.26 8.08 -12.64
CA VAL A 224 8.15 8.80 -11.36
C VAL A 224 9.05 10.02 -11.35
N TRP A 225 10.31 9.89 -11.77
CA TRP A 225 11.23 11.02 -11.82
C TRP A 225 10.82 12.10 -12.83
N GLN A 226 10.24 11.70 -13.98
CA GLN A 226 9.71 12.64 -14.97
C GLN A 226 8.50 13.43 -14.49
N SER A 227 7.77 12.92 -13.49
CA SER A 227 6.63 13.61 -12.87
C SER A 227 7.02 14.54 -11.72
N ASP A 228 8.33 14.78 -11.50
CA ASP A 228 8.86 15.57 -10.36
C ASP A 228 8.42 15.05 -8.98
N THR A 229 8.02 13.78 -8.90
CA THR A 229 7.58 13.15 -7.66
C THR A 229 8.74 12.40 -7.01
N ASP A 230 8.88 12.49 -5.70
CA ASP A 230 9.90 11.73 -4.95
C ASP A 230 9.64 10.22 -5.05
N PHE A 231 10.71 9.45 -5.07
CA PHE A 231 10.65 7.99 -5.12
C PHE A 231 11.07 7.39 -3.77
N ALA A 232 10.12 6.88 -3.02
CA ALA A 232 10.38 6.22 -1.73
C ALA A 232 11.17 4.92 -1.89
N GLY A 233 11.05 4.24 -3.02
CA GLY A 233 11.74 2.98 -3.30
C GLY A 233 10.79 1.81 -3.52
N PHE A 234 11.28 0.58 -3.28
CA PHE A 234 10.59 -0.67 -3.58
C PHE A 234 10.18 -1.45 -2.33
N VAL A 235 9.05 -2.13 -2.42
CA VAL A 235 8.70 -3.27 -1.56
C VAL A 235 8.75 -4.54 -2.41
N LEU A 236 9.65 -5.46 -2.06
CA LEU A 236 9.70 -6.78 -2.69
C LEU A 236 8.73 -7.71 -1.99
N ASN A 237 7.62 -8.03 -2.66
CA ASN A 237 6.53 -8.83 -2.11
C ASN A 237 6.60 -10.31 -2.54
N ALA A 238 5.99 -11.17 -1.73
CA ALA A 238 5.87 -12.63 -1.94
C ALA A 238 7.23 -13.33 -2.13
N PHE A 239 8.24 -12.86 -1.40
CA PHE A 239 9.59 -13.38 -1.47
C PHE A 239 9.67 -14.81 -0.92
N ARG A 240 10.32 -15.71 -1.68
CA ARG A 240 10.60 -17.10 -1.28
C ARG A 240 12.10 -17.30 -1.23
N SER A 241 12.62 -17.66 -0.06
CA SER A 241 14.04 -17.89 0.17
C SER A 241 14.58 -19.18 -0.49
N GLU A 242 13.71 -20.08 -0.91
CA GLU A 242 14.07 -21.39 -1.46
C GLU A 242 14.81 -21.33 -2.81
N TRP A 243 14.82 -20.16 -3.47
CA TRP A 243 15.51 -19.93 -4.74
C TRP A 243 16.93 -19.37 -4.61
N THR A 244 17.35 -19.03 -3.40
CA THR A 244 18.74 -18.67 -3.14
C THR A 244 19.46 -19.94 -2.66
N GLN A 245 20.45 -20.43 -3.43
CA GLN A 245 21.35 -21.50 -2.98
C GLN A 245 21.82 -21.23 -1.54
N PRO A 246 22.01 -22.29 -0.71
CA PRO A 246 22.36 -22.12 0.69
C PRO A 246 23.73 -21.45 0.81
N ARG A 247 23.76 -20.14 0.89
CA ARG A 247 24.89 -19.39 1.41
C ARG A 247 24.58 -19.09 2.86
N GLN A 248 25.26 -19.85 3.73
CA GLN A 248 25.52 -19.65 5.15
C GLN A 248 24.66 -18.56 5.82
N GLU A 249 23.76 -19.03 6.67
CA GLU A 249 23.09 -18.26 7.71
C GLU A 249 24.11 -17.46 8.54
N TYR A 250 24.28 -16.20 8.22
CA TYR A 250 24.85 -15.24 9.15
C TYR A 250 23.72 -14.35 9.66
N GLY A 251 23.29 -14.60 10.90
CA GLY A 251 22.71 -13.51 11.68
C GLY A 251 21.28 -13.59 12.21
N TYR A 252 20.58 -14.73 12.21
CA TYR A 252 19.24 -14.80 12.84
C TYR A 252 19.14 -15.74 14.07
N ARG A 253 20.27 -16.16 14.64
CA ARG A 253 20.29 -17.04 15.83
C ARG A 253 20.48 -16.35 17.19
N SER A 254 20.49 -15.03 17.30
CA SER A 254 20.90 -14.39 18.58
C SER A 254 19.80 -13.81 19.45
N TYR A 255 18.52 -13.87 19.07
CA TYR A 255 17.46 -13.34 19.95
C TYR A 255 16.59 -14.39 20.64
N ALA A 256 16.64 -15.66 20.23
CA ALA A 256 15.88 -16.74 20.88
C ALA A 256 16.56 -17.36 22.11
N SER A 257 17.85 -17.11 22.32
CA SER A 257 18.62 -17.71 23.45
C SER A 257 18.70 -16.85 24.71
N TYR A 258 18.24 -15.59 24.68
CA TYR A 258 18.32 -14.69 25.84
C TYR A 258 17.13 -14.78 26.82
N THR A 259 16.10 -15.55 26.51
CA THR A 259 14.91 -15.72 27.38
C THR A 259 14.82 -17.06 28.09
N ALA A 260 15.79 -17.98 27.90
CA ALA A 260 15.77 -19.33 28.49
C ALA A 260 16.65 -19.54 29.72
N GLU A 261 17.47 -18.54 30.12
CA GLU A 261 18.32 -18.66 31.31
C GLU A 261 17.97 -17.63 32.42
N ARG A 262 16.72 -17.56 32.80
CA ARG A 262 16.32 -17.03 34.11
C ARG A 262 15.04 -17.73 34.56
N LYS A 263 15.23 -18.94 35.09
CA LYS A 263 14.42 -19.56 36.16
C LYS A 263 15.35 -20.31 37.07
#